data_a0ae9842c248c2133763b55a073f9d32
#
_entry.id   a0ae9842c248c2133763b55a073f9d32
#
_cell.length_a   1.000
_cell.length_b   1.000
_cell.length_c   1.000
_cell.angle_alpha   90.00
_cell.angle_beta   90.00
_cell.angle_gamma   90.00
#
_symmetry.space_group_name_H-M   'P 1'
#
loop_
_entity.id
_entity.type
_entity.pdbx_description
1 polymer ?
#
loop_
_entity_poly.entity_id
_entity_poly.type
_entity_poly.pdbx_seq_one_letter_code
_entity_poly.pdbx_strand_id
1 'polypeptide(L)'
;GGCPAVCAPHAIVTGERELGRIGFGALEDGRIFLEGRSRVGEAMTPPLIRALLRKASACAAREKADLLIDAPPGVSCPVMTAAASADAVVLVIDPTPFGVHDFKLALRAFESLGKPMAAVINRSGQPSAAACEAELIAFCGEKGLPVAARLPFDREAAARAAAGRHPMLDSEDWRECLSEAARTLSTLFEGGRHA
;
A
#
# COMPACT_ATOMS: atom_id res chain seq x y z
N GLY A 1 24.84 -15.59 10.55
CA GLY A 1 25.96 -16.51 10.30
C GLY A 1 26.65 -17.09 11.52
N GLY A 2 26.20 -16.86 12.79
CA GLY A 2 26.93 -17.37 13.98
C GLY A 2 26.85 -18.90 14.18
N CYS A 3 25.72 -19.52 13.79
CA CYS A 3 25.54 -20.95 14.02
C CYS A 3 26.61 -21.86 13.33
N PRO A 4 27.00 -21.65 12.06
CA PRO A 4 28.11 -22.41 11.47
C PRO A 4 29.44 -22.13 12.15
N ALA A 5 29.69 -20.92 12.60
CA ALA A 5 30.97 -20.51 13.19
C ALA A 5 31.26 -21.19 14.55
N VAL A 6 30.20 -21.47 15.32
CA VAL A 6 30.31 -22.12 16.66
C VAL A 6 30.02 -23.62 16.64
N CYS A 7 29.74 -24.21 15.49
CA CYS A 7 29.44 -25.62 15.35
C CYS A 7 30.74 -26.45 15.33
N ALA A 8 31.17 -26.94 16.47
CA ALA A 8 32.40 -27.75 16.59
C ALA A 8 32.44 -28.95 15.65
N PRO A 9 31.35 -29.73 15.44
CA PRO A 9 31.36 -30.84 14.49
C PRO A 9 31.20 -30.42 13.02
N HIS A 10 31.14 -29.10 12.70
CA HIS A 10 30.91 -28.59 11.35
C HIS A 10 29.69 -29.17 10.62
N ALA A 11 28.65 -29.57 11.39
CA ALA A 11 27.44 -30.21 10.87
C ALA A 11 26.45 -29.21 10.24
N ILE A 12 26.68 -27.89 10.38
CA ILE A 12 25.81 -26.84 9.84
C ILE A 12 26.46 -26.31 8.58
N VAL A 13 25.83 -26.55 7.44
CA VAL A 13 26.21 -25.95 6.15
C VAL A 13 25.22 -24.88 5.76
N THR A 14 25.72 -23.82 5.11
CA THR A 14 24.89 -22.79 4.51
C THR A 14 24.29 -23.31 3.20
N GLY A 15 23.02 -23.00 2.99
CA GLY A 15 22.29 -23.35 1.77
C GLY A 15 21.42 -22.19 1.32
N GLU A 16 20.81 -22.35 0.15
CA GLU A 16 19.85 -21.41 -0.40
C GLU A 16 18.42 -21.92 -0.19
N ARG A 17 17.51 -21.00 0.04
CA ARG A 17 16.08 -21.26 0.15
C ARG A 17 15.31 -20.30 -0.71
N GLU A 18 14.51 -20.82 -1.63
CA GLU A 18 13.58 -20.01 -2.41
C GLU A 18 12.48 -19.46 -1.51
N LEU A 19 12.38 -18.14 -1.37
CA LEU A 19 11.33 -17.44 -0.59
C LEU A 19 10.09 -17.15 -1.44
N GLY A 20 10.26 -17.02 -2.75
CA GLY A 20 9.20 -16.65 -3.69
C GLY A 20 9.77 -16.25 -5.04
N ARG A 21 8.90 -15.69 -5.87
CA ARG A 21 9.21 -15.27 -7.24
C ARG A 21 8.82 -13.83 -7.48
N ILE A 22 9.55 -13.15 -8.36
CA ILE A 22 9.21 -11.82 -8.84
C ILE A 22 8.74 -11.97 -10.28
N GLY A 23 7.47 -11.63 -10.53
CA GLY A 23 6.87 -11.53 -11.85
C GLY A 23 7.11 -10.14 -12.44
N PHE A 24 7.14 -10.08 -13.78
CA PHE A 24 7.24 -8.85 -14.54
C PHE A 24 6.26 -8.92 -15.71
N GLY A 25 5.53 -7.83 -15.94
CA GLY A 25 4.61 -7.68 -17.04
C GLY A 25 4.57 -6.24 -17.54
N ALA A 26 4.05 -6.06 -18.74
CA ALA A 26 3.69 -4.76 -19.27
C ALA A 26 2.18 -4.76 -19.58
N LEU A 27 1.51 -3.68 -19.24
CA LEU A 27 0.12 -3.44 -19.59
C LEU A 27 0.03 -2.90 -21.02
N GLU A 28 -1.13 -2.99 -21.64
CA GLU A 28 -1.36 -2.54 -23.03
C GLU A 28 -1.05 -1.06 -23.25
N ASP A 29 -1.19 -0.24 -22.22
CA ASP A 29 -0.89 1.19 -22.22
C ASP A 29 0.59 1.53 -21.94
N GLY A 30 1.46 0.52 -21.88
CA GLY A 30 2.89 0.67 -21.66
C GLY A 30 3.32 0.76 -20.19
N ARG A 31 2.39 0.76 -19.24
CA ARG A 31 2.73 0.71 -17.81
C ARG A 31 3.36 -0.64 -17.46
N ILE A 32 4.37 -0.57 -16.62
CA ILE A 32 5.07 -1.76 -16.12
C ILE A 32 4.42 -2.24 -14.83
N PHE A 33 4.20 -3.54 -14.73
CA PHE A 33 3.68 -4.21 -13.55
C PHE A 33 4.72 -5.20 -13.02
N LEU A 34 5.02 -5.12 -11.72
CA LEU A 34 5.86 -6.08 -11.02
C LEU A 34 5.09 -6.65 -9.84
N GLU A 35 5.14 -7.96 -9.66
CA GLU A 35 4.56 -8.63 -8.50
C GLU A 35 5.60 -9.46 -7.76
N GLY A 36 5.47 -9.51 -6.42
CA GLY A 36 6.20 -10.46 -5.58
C GLY A 36 5.25 -11.52 -5.08
N ARG A 37 5.47 -12.78 -5.44
CA ARG A 37 4.66 -13.90 -4.97
C ARG A 37 5.48 -14.77 -4.02
N SER A 38 5.14 -14.76 -2.74
CA SER A 38 5.76 -15.64 -1.75
C SER A 38 5.38 -17.09 -1.99
N ARG A 39 6.26 -18.02 -1.61
CA ARG A 39 5.95 -19.44 -1.56
C ARG A 39 4.86 -19.70 -0.51
N VAL A 40 3.98 -20.63 -0.76
CA VAL A 40 2.95 -21.03 0.21
C VAL A 40 3.62 -21.50 1.52
N GLY A 41 3.14 -20.97 2.65
CA GLY A 41 3.72 -21.25 3.97
C GLY A 41 5.01 -20.50 4.30
N GLU A 42 5.43 -19.53 3.43
CA GLU A 42 6.62 -18.72 3.71
C GLU A 42 6.30 -17.54 4.62
N ALA A 43 6.91 -17.52 5.79
CA ALA A 43 6.75 -16.44 6.78
C ALA A 43 7.74 -15.28 6.54
N MET A 44 8.87 -15.55 5.87
CA MET A 44 9.95 -14.56 5.69
C MET A 44 9.79 -13.78 4.38
N THR A 45 8.83 -12.86 4.34
CA THR A 45 8.52 -12.04 3.15
C THR A 45 9.37 -10.76 2.99
N PRO A 46 9.94 -10.11 4.03
CA PRO A 46 10.67 -8.86 3.86
C PRO A 46 11.85 -8.92 2.88
N PRO A 47 12.65 -10.00 2.77
CA PRO A 47 13.70 -10.08 1.75
C PRO A 47 13.15 -10.08 0.32
N LEU A 48 12.00 -10.74 0.08
CA LEU A 48 11.34 -10.74 -1.22
C LEU A 48 10.84 -9.33 -1.56
N ILE A 49 10.20 -8.65 -0.61
CA ILE A 49 9.72 -7.26 -0.77
C ILE A 49 10.89 -6.33 -1.12
N ARG A 50 12.00 -6.41 -0.39
CA ARG A 50 13.20 -5.61 -0.71
C ARG A 50 13.76 -5.90 -2.09
N ALA A 51 13.76 -7.15 -2.53
CA ALA A 51 14.22 -7.51 -3.87
C ALA A 51 13.27 -6.97 -4.96
N LEU A 52 11.94 -7.06 -4.73
CA LEU A 52 10.92 -6.50 -5.60
C LEU A 52 11.07 -4.98 -5.74
N LEU A 53 11.16 -4.28 -4.60
CA LEU A 53 11.28 -2.82 -4.56
C LEU A 53 12.55 -2.31 -5.25
N ARG A 54 13.71 -2.96 -5.04
CA ARG A 54 14.93 -2.61 -5.77
C ARG A 54 14.74 -2.71 -7.29
N LYS A 55 14.05 -3.76 -7.76
CA LYS A 55 13.78 -3.96 -9.18
C LYS A 55 12.79 -2.93 -9.72
N ALA A 56 11.73 -2.64 -8.96
CA ALA A 56 10.73 -1.64 -9.30
C ALA A 56 11.32 -0.23 -9.36
N SER A 57 12.10 0.17 -8.37
CA SER A 57 12.77 1.48 -8.35
C SER A 57 13.75 1.64 -9.50
N ALA A 58 14.50 0.59 -9.86
CA ALA A 58 15.39 0.64 -11.02
C ALA A 58 14.62 0.79 -12.35
N CYS A 59 13.46 0.13 -12.48
CA CYS A 59 12.57 0.32 -13.63
C CYS A 59 11.99 1.74 -13.65
N ALA A 60 11.46 2.24 -12.55
CA ALA A 60 10.88 3.58 -12.47
C ALA A 60 11.92 4.67 -12.83
N ALA A 61 13.14 4.54 -12.31
CA ALA A 61 14.23 5.48 -12.63
C ALA A 61 14.60 5.45 -14.15
N ARG A 62 14.64 4.27 -14.75
CA ARG A 62 14.94 4.13 -16.19
C ARG A 62 13.87 4.74 -17.07
N GLU A 63 12.60 4.52 -16.71
CA GLU A 63 11.44 5.01 -17.46
C GLU A 63 11.05 6.46 -17.08
N LYS A 64 11.72 7.05 -16.08
CA LYS A 64 11.36 8.37 -15.49
C LYS A 64 9.89 8.42 -15.07
N ALA A 65 9.42 7.36 -14.44
CA ALA A 65 8.04 7.16 -14.06
C ALA A 65 7.88 7.13 -12.53
N ASP A 66 6.70 7.48 -12.06
CA ASP A 66 6.32 7.28 -10.65
C ASP A 66 6.11 5.80 -10.36
N LEU A 67 6.37 5.41 -9.10
CA LEU A 67 6.19 4.05 -8.62
C LEU A 67 5.03 3.99 -7.63
N LEU A 68 3.98 3.26 -7.98
CA LEU A 68 2.90 2.94 -7.06
C LEU A 68 3.15 1.59 -6.40
N ILE A 69 3.17 1.55 -5.08
CA ILE A 69 3.43 0.34 -4.28
C ILE A 69 2.12 -0.10 -3.61
N ASP A 70 1.57 -1.23 -4.05
CA ASP A 70 0.49 -1.92 -3.33
C ASP A 70 1.12 -2.76 -2.20
N ALA A 71 0.99 -2.25 -0.96
CA ALA A 71 1.60 -2.84 0.21
C ALA A 71 0.67 -3.85 0.89
N PRO A 72 1.20 -4.87 1.57
CA PRO A 72 0.38 -5.76 2.39
C PRO A 72 -0.31 -4.99 3.53
N PRO A 73 -1.44 -5.49 4.06
CA PRO A 73 -2.17 -4.83 5.14
C PRO A 73 -1.45 -4.92 6.49
N GLY A 74 -1.87 -4.06 7.43
CA GLY A 74 -1.44 -4.09 8.83
C GLY A 74 -0.22 -3.22 9.12
N VAL A 75 0.46 -3.52 10.24
CA VAL A 75 1.62 -2.76 10.76
C VAL A 75 2.87 -3.64 10.94
N SER A 76 2.91 -4.78 10.28
CA SER A 76 3.99 -5.76 10.40
C SER A 76 5.24 -5.36 9.59
N CYS A 77 6.35 -6.09 9.81
CA CYS A 77 7.61 -5.84 9.08
C CYS A 77 7.48 -5.76 7.56
N PRO A 78 6.64 -6.55 6.88
CA PRO A 78 6.41 -6.42 5.44
C PRO A 78 5.93 -5.05 5.00
N VAL A 79 4.87 -4.53 5.63
CA VAL A 79 4.31 -3.23 5.26
C VAL A 79 5.26 -2.09 5.64
N MET A 80 5.92 -2.18 6.80
CA MET A 80 6.94 -1.19 7.19
C MET A 80 8.12 -1.17 6.21
N THR A 81 8.51 -2.33 5.66
CA THR A 81 9.54 -2.41 4.63
C THR A 81 9.10 -1.70 3.34
N ALA A 82 7.85 -1.85 2.93
CA ALA A 82 7.30 -1.17 1.77
C ALA A 82 7.19 0.35 2.00
N ALA A 83 6.58 0.77 3.11
CA ALA A 83 6.40 2.17 3.46
C ALA A 83 7.73 2.92 3.64
N ALA A 84 8.75 2.28 4.22
CA ALA A 84 10.09 2.89 4.35
C ALA A 84 10.74 3.20 3.00
N SER A 85 10.37 2.51 1.93
CA SER A 85 10.93 2.70 0.59
C SER A 85 10.14 3.70 -0.27
N ALA A 86 8.96 4.14 0.18
CA ALA A 86 8.13 5.12 -0.51
C ALA A 86 8.48 6.55 -0.10
N ASP A 87 8.22 7.53 -0.92
CA ASP A 87 8.38 8.96 -0.60
C ASP A 87 7.16 9.50 0.16
N ALA A 88 6.01 8.87 -0.01
CA ALA A 88 4.75 9.23 0.65
C ALA A 88 3.89 7.98 0.89
N VAL A 89 2.95 8.06 1.83
CA VAL A 89 2.08 6.93 2.21
C VAL A 89 0.61 7.33 2.12
N VAL A 90 -0.18 6.51 1.45
CA VAL A 90 -1.65 6.64 1.43
C VAL A 90 -2.24 5.52 2.27
N LEU A 91 -3.00 5.89 3.30
CA LEU A 91 -3.72 4.97 4.18
C LEU A 91 -5.15 4.81 3.68
N VAL A 92 -5.49 3.63 3.17
CA VAL A 92 -6.86 3.31 2.71
C VAL A 92 -7.59 2.59 3.82
N ILE A 93 -8.76 3.12 4.21
CA ILE A 93 -9.48 2.70 5.42
C ILE A 93 -10.93 2.38 5.09
N ASP A 94 -11.45 1.27 5.59
CA ASP A 94 -12.88 1.00 5.65
C ASP A 94 -13.47 1.56 6.97
N PRO A 95 -14.61 2.28 6.94
CA PRO A 95 -15.24 2.86 8.13
C PRO A 95 -15.99 1.79 8.94
N THR A 96 -15.24 0.87 9.53
CA THR A 96 -15.71 -0.17 10.44
C THR A 96 -15.01 -0.03 11.79
N PRO A 97 -15.53 -0.57 12.89
CA PRO A 97 -14.86 -0.50 14.20
C PRO A 97 -13.42 -1.05 14.14
N PHE A 98 -13.21 -2.15 13.42
CA PHE A 98 -11.86 -2.72 13.20
C PHE A 98 -10.99 -1.81 12.34
N GLY A 99 -11.54 -1.27 11.23
CA GLY A 99 -10.82 -0.37 10.35
C GLY A 99 -10.37 0.91 11.06
N VAL A 100 -11.21 1.50 11.90
CA VAL A 100 -10.85 2.66 12.75
C VAL A 100 -9.70 2.32 13.70
N HIS A 101 -9.78 1.17 14.36
CA HIS A 101 -8.74 0.72 15.29
C HIS A 101 -7.40 0.51 14.55
N ASP A 102 -7.42 -0.26 13.46
CA ASP A 102 -6.23 -0.60 12.68
C ASP A 102 -5.60 0.64 12.05
N PHE A 103 -6.44 1.60 11.61
CA PHE A 103 -5.96 2.88 11.10
C PHE A 103 -5.17 3.67 12.15
N LYS A 104 -5.71 3.78 13.37
CA LYS A 104 -5.02 4.46 14.47
C LYS A 104 -3.68 3.83 14.82
N LEU A 105 -3.60 2.49 14.75
CA LEU A 105 -2.34 1.76 14.93
C LEU A 105 -1.37 2.00 13.79
N ALA A 106 -1.85 1.93 12.54
CA ALA A 106 -1.04 2.15 11.35
C ALA A 106 -0.47 3.56 11.31
N LEU A 107 -1.29 4.58 11.58
CA LEU A 107 -0.83 5.96 11.61
C LEU A 107 0.31 6.15 12.61
N ARG A 108 0.17 5.66 13.85
CA ARG A 108 1.23 5.72 14.86
C ARG A 108 2.53 5.04 14.41
N ALA A 109 2.41 3.89 13.76
CA ALA A 109 3.58 3.18 13.25
C ALA A 109 4.30 3.96 12.15
N PHE A 110 3.53 4.56 11.22
CA PHE A 110 4.09 5.29 10.09
C PHE A 110 4.55 6.72 10.41
N GLU A 111 4.02 7.35 11.46
CA GLU A 111 4.51 8.65 11.98
C GLU A 111 6.03 8.61 12.21
N SER A 112 6.57 7.47 12.66
CA SER A 112 8.01 7.28 12.88
C SER A 112 8.85 7.35 11.59
N LEU A 113 8.25 7.22 10.42
CA LEU A 113 8.95 7.31 9.13
C LEU A 113 9.18 8.77 8.69
N GLY A 114 8.48 9.75 9.30
CA GLY A 114 8.60 11.17 8.96
C GLY A 114 8.22 11.52 7.52
N LYS A 115 7.33 10.74 6.90
CA LYS A 115 6.92 10.91 5.50
C LYS A 115 5.58 11.60 5.38
N PRO A 116 5.32 12.32 4.28
CA PRO A 116 3.99 12.81 3.96
C PRO A 116 2.98 11.66 3.93
N MET A 117 1.81 11.88 4.52
CA MET A 117 0.75 10.89 4.58
C MET A 117 -0.59 11.51 4.22
N ALA A 118 -1.47 10.71 3.64
CA ALA A 118 -2.87 11.05 3.38
C ALA A 118 -3.78 9.85 3.67
N ALA A 119 -5.04 10.12 3.97
CA ALA A 119 -6.07 9.10 4.16
C ALA A 119 -7.01 9.04 2.94
N VAL A 120 -7.48 7.84 2.62
CA VAL A 120 -8.59 7.59 1.72
C VAL A 120 -9.61 6.74 2.45
N ILE A 121 -10.84 7.21 2.59
CA ILE A 121 -11.92 6.46 3.21
C ILE A 121 -12.64 5.68 2.11
N ASN A 122 -12.50 4.37 2.15
CA ASN A 122 -13.16 3.46 1.21
C ASN A 122 -14.54 3.07 1.75
N ARG A 123 -15.47 2.69 0.87
CA ARG A 123 -16.84 2.26 1.22
C ARG A 123 -17.62 3.30 2.04
N SER A 124 -17.38 4.57 1.77
CA SER A 124 -18.00 5.72 2.41
C SER A 124 -19.51 5.80 2.12
N GLY A 125 -20.25 6.51 2.98
CA GLY A 125 -21.66 6.84 2.78
C GLY A 125 -22.65 5.72 3.16
N GLN A 126 -22.19 4.66 3.82
CA GLN A 126 -23.10 3.64 4.35
C GLN A 126 -23.76 4.11 5.67
N PRO A 127 -25.10 4.08 5.79
CA PRO A 127 -25.76 4.50 7.03
C PRO A 127 -25.29 3.72 8.27
N SER A 128 -25.00 2.43 8.11
CA SER A 128 -24.50 1.57 9.19
C SER A 128 -23.07 1.89 9.64
N ALA A 129 -22.31 2.60 8.83
CA ALA A 129 -20.93 2.98 9.08
C ALA A 129 -20.75 4.47 9.42
N ALA A 130 -21.83 5.25 9.44
CA ALA A 130 -21.78 6.71 9.60
C ALA A 130 -21.04 7.17 10.87
N ALA A 131 -21.21 6.48 11.98
CA ALA A 131 -20.52 6.81 13.24
C ALA A 131 -19.01 6.58 13.13
N CYS A 132 -18.57 5.45 12.55
CA CYS A 132 -17.16 5.15 12.34
C CYS A 132 -16.52 6.10 11.32
N GLU A 133 -17.26 6.48 10.28
CA GLU A 133 -16.77 7.44 9.27
C GLU A 133 -16.60 8.84 9.89
N ALA A 134 -17.56 9.29 10.70
CA ALA A 134 -17.43 10.55 11.42
C ALA A 134 -16.24 10.54 12.40
N GLU A 135 -16.01 9.43 13.10
CA GLU A 135 -14.85 9.25 13.97
C GLU A 135 -13.54 9.32 13.20
N LEU A 136 -13.44 8.67 12.03
CA LEU A 136 -12.27 8.72 11.18
C LEU A 136 -11.95 10.15 10.70
N ILE A 137 -12.97 10.88 10.24
CA ILE A 137 -12.82 12.26 9.77
C ILE A 137 -12.35 13.17 10.90
N ALA A 138 -12.97 13.06 12.08
CA ALA A 138 -12.58 13.84 13.25
C ALA A 138 -11.14 13.54 13.66
N PHE A 139 -10.77 12.27 13.72
CA PHE A 139 -9.40 11.85 14.06
C PHE A 139 -8.38 12.32 13.04
N CYS A 140 -8.67 12.27 11.74
CA CYS A 140 -7.81 12.82 10.70
C CYS A 140 -7.62 14.34 10.90
N GLY A 141 -8.70 15.07 11.23
CA GLY A 141 -8.63 16.50 11.53
C GLY A 141 -7.76 16.81 12.73
N GLU A 142 -7.91 16.08 13.84
CA GLU A 142 -7.08 16.22 15.05
C GLU A 142 -5.60 15.98 14.78
N LYS A 143 -5.29 15.06 13.84
CA LYS A 143 -3.92 14.72 13.46
C LYS A 143 -3.33 15.59 12.35
N GLY A 144 -4.12 16.49 11.77
CA GLY A 144 -3.71 17.25 10.59
C GLY A 144 -3.45 16.37 9.37
N LEU A 145 -4.07 15.17 9.32
CA LEU A 145 -3.93 14.23 8.22
C LEU A 145 -4.97 14.54 7.14
N PRO A 146 -4.57 14.91 5.91
CA PRO A 146 -5.53 15.19 4.85
C PRO A 146 -6.29 13.93 4.43
N VAL A 147 -7.61 14.05 4.27
CA VAL A 147 -8.46 13.04 3.64
C VAL A 147 -8.52 13.37 2.15
N ALA A 148 -7.78 12.61 1.35
CA ALA A 148 -7.64 12.86 -0.08
C ALA A 148 -8.87 12.44 -0.88
N ALA A 149 -9.62 11.44 -0.42
CA ALA A 149 -10.87 11.02 -1.05
C ALA A 149 -11.76 10.23 -0.10
N ARG A 150 -13.04 10.20 -0.46
CA ARG A 150 -14.07 9.33 0.13
C ARG A 150 -14.71 8.54 -1.01
N LEU A 151 -14.30 7.28 -1.15
CA LEU A 151 -14.80 6.40 -2.21
C LEU A 151 -16.15 5.80 -1.82
N PRO A 152 -17.19 5.91 -2.63
CA PRO A 152 -18.53 5.47 -2.27
C PRO A 152 -18.63 3.95 -2.12
N PHE A 153 -19.55 3.50 -1.27
CA PHE A 153 -19.94 2.10 -1.25
C PHE A 153 -20.83 1.79 -2.47
N ASP A 154 -20.30 1.03 -3.40
CA ASP A 154 -20.98 0.64 -4.63
C ASP A 154 -20.86 -0.87 -4.85
N ARG A 155 -21.98 -1.59 -4.74
CA ARG A 155 -22.05 -3.05 -4.95
C ARG A 155 -21.79 -3.43 -6.40
N GLU A 156 -22.23 -2.60 -7.34
CA GLU A 156 -22.03 -2.87 -8.76
C GLU A 156 -20.57 -2.68 -9.15
N ALA A 157 -19.93 -1.61 -8.63
CA ALA A 157 -18.49 -1.42 -8.83
C ALA A 157 -17.68 -2.60 -8.25
N ALA A 158 -18.06 -3.12 -7.08
CA ALA A 158 -17.41 -4.28 -6.49
C ALA A 158 -17.62 -5.56 -7.34
N ALA A 159 -18.84 -5.78 -7.87
CA ALA A 159 -19.12 -6.89 -8.75
C ALA A 159 -18.34 -6.80 -10.09
N ARG A 160 -18.22 -5.60 -10.66
CA ARG A 160 -17.41 -5.34 -11.86
C ARG A 160 -15.92 -5.60 -11.59
N ALA A 161 -15.41 -5.12 -10.47
CA ALA A 161 -14.02 -5.36 -10.08
C ALA A 161 -13.73 -6.86 -9.89
N ALA A 162 -14.66 -7.61 -9.27
CA ALA A 162 -14.56 -9.06 -9.14
C ALA A 162 -14.56 -9.79 -10.50
N ALA A 163 -15.20 -9.22 -11.53
CA ALA A 163 -15.19 -9.69 -12.91
C ALA A 163 -13.97 -9.18 -13.72
N GLY A 164 -12.98 -8.56 -13.08
CA GLY A 164 -11.78 -8.03 -13.72
C GLY A 164 -12.00 -6.72 -14.49
N ARG A 165 -13.13 -6.02 -14.30
CA ARG A 165 -13.42 -4.74 -14.94
C ARG A 165 -13.15 -3.58 -13.97
N HIS A 166 -12.49 -2.55 -14.47
CA HIS A 166 -12.15 -1.42 -13.62
C HIS A 166 -13.39 -0.52 -13.35
N PRO A 167 -13.68 -0.16 -12.08
CA PRO A 167 -14.85 0.66 -11.73
C PRO A 167 -14.95 1.98 -12.50
N MET A 168 -13.83 2.65 -12.78
CA MET A 168 -13.81 3.92 -13.54
C MET A 168 -14.32 3.81 -14.97
N LEU A 169 -14.33 2.62 -15.58
CA LEU A 169 -14.75 2.48 -16.96
C LEU A 169 -16.26 2.65 -17.13
N ASP A 170 -17.03 2.27 -16.11
CA ASP A 170 -18.48 2.14 -16.18
C ASP A 170 -19.24 3.07 -15.20
N SER A 171 -18.54 3.90 -14.41
CA SER A 171 -19.16 4.80 -13.43
C SER A 171 -18.49 6.18 -13.44
N GLU A 172 -19.29 7.20 -13.69
CA GLU A 172 -18.83 8.60 -13.67
C GLU A 172 -18.44 9.05 -12.26
N ASP A 173 -19.25 8.71 -11.26
CA ASP A 173 -19.00 9.02 -9.85
C ASP A 173 -17.65 8.48 -9.38
N TRP A 174 -17.34 7.22 -9.73
CA TRP A 174 -16.05 6.61 -9.41
C TRP A 174 -14.89 7.29 -10.13
N ARG A 175 -15.09 7.66 -11.39
CA ARG A 175 -14.07 8.37 -12.19
C ARG A 175 -13.78 9.74 -11.58
N GLU A 176 -14.81 10.47 -11.18
CA GLU A 176 -14.66 11.77 -10.54
C GLU A 176 -13.95 11.67 -9.20
N CYS A 177 -14.42 10.78 -8.30
CA CYS A 177 -13.79 10.55 -7.00
C CYS A 177 -12.30 10.15 -7.09
N LEU A 178 -11.96 9.24 -7.99
CA LEU A 178 -10.57 8.80 -8.17
C LEU A 178 -9.70 9.87 -8.83
N SER A 179 -10.26 10.66 -9.76
CA SER A 179 -9.56 11.78 -10.38
C SER A 179 -9.28 12.90 -9.37
N GLU A 180 -10.22 13.19 -8.49
CA GLU A 180 -10.05 14.14 -7.40
C GLU A 180 -8.99 13.64 -6.40
N ALA A 181 -9.06 12.36 -6.01
CA ALA A 181 -8.06 11.73 -5.17
C ALA A 181 -6.65 11.86 -5.76
N ALA A 182 -6.51 11.54 -7.04
CA ALA A 182 -5.22 11.63 -7.73
C ALA A 182 -4.68 13.06 -7.74
N ARG A 183 -5.51 14.05 -8.03
CA ARG A 183 -5.11 15.48 -7.99
C ARG A 183 -4.67 15.90 -6.58
N THR A 184 -5.46 15.56 -5.57
CA THR A 184 -5.16 15.90 -4.17
C THR A 184 -3.84 15.26 -3.72
N LEU A 185 -3.63 13.98 -4.03
CA LEU A 185 -2.40 13.27 -3.70
C LEU A 185 -1.19 13.84 -4.45
N SER A 186 -1.32 14.17 -5.73
CA SER A 186 -0.24 14.82 -6.49
C SER A 186 0.18 16.14 -5.85
N THR A 187 -0.78 17.01 -5.52
CA THR A 187 -0.50 18.30 -4.87
C THR A 187 0.19 18.12 -3.51
N LEU A 188 -0.27 17.17 -2.69
CA LEU A 188 0.31 16.90 -1.37
C LEU A 188 1.74 16.37 -1.46
N PHE A 189 2.05 15.57 -2.47
CA PHE A 189 3.33 14.89 -2.57
C PHE A 189 4.36 15.63 -3.43
N GLU A 190 3.94 16.51 -4.33
CA GLU A 190 4.84 17.40 -5.07
C GLU A 190 5.50 18.45 -4.16
N GLY A 191 4.76 18.95 -3.17
CA GLY A 191 5.31 19.86 -2.15
C GLY A 191 6.43 19.25 -1.31
N GLY A 192 6.48 17.94 -1.17
CA GLY A 192 7.53 17.22 -0.41
C GLY A 192 8.83 16.95 -1.19
N ARG A 193 8.84 17.14 -2.51
CA ARG A 193 10.06 16.93 -3.34
C ARG A 193 11.02 18.12 -3.35
N HIS A 194 10.63 19.24 -2.77
CA HIS A 194 11.41 20.48 -2.75
C HIS A 194 11.81 20.95 -1.35
N ALA A 195 11.59 20.14 -0.33
CA ALA A 195 12.05 20.36 1.04
C ALA A 195 13.15 19.36 1.43
#